data_4eac28a5f50b089275ee5c9046e556b0
#
_entry.id   4eac28a5f50b089275ee5c9046e556b0
#
_cell.length_a   1.000
_cell.length_b   1.000
_cell.length_c   1.000
_cell.angle_alpha   90.00
_cell.angle_beta   90.00
_cell.angle_gamma   90.00
#
_symmetry.space_group_name_H-M   'P 1'
#
loop_
_entity.id
_entity.type
_entity.pdbx_description
1 polymer ?
#
loop_
_entity_poly.entity_id
_entity_poly.type
_entity_poly.pdbx_seq_one_letter_code
_entity_poly.pdbx_strand_id
1 'polypeptide(L)'
;QLGTVLLVVGLSGLLLWCWQRRQPSTDDAWSWRWLLLNLVAAWVITTLSPNKGDRYITPVIPSILLLLARGWWQWGHWLKAKRPDLVWPLFGAGLVACLPAGWTHQLQRFENRPRGPVEALVKAAGGGDPSSPPATLIVVPSTSDLNQHNVSFYGRRHGGQTVGRQL
;
A
#
# COMPACT_ATOMS: atom_id res chain seq x y z
N GLN A 1 4.67 -1.54 -0.22
CA GLN A 1 5.85 -0.75 0.13
C GLN A 1 6.43 -0.19 -1.17
N LEU A 2 6.51 1.14 -1.24
CA LEU A 2 7.21 1.84 -2.31
C LEU A 2 8.70 1.50 -2.18
N GLY A 3 9.33 1.02 -3.26
CA GLY A 3 10.74 0.65 -3.24
C GLY A 3 11.61 1.82 -2.76
N THR A 4 12.62 1.54 -1.94
CA THR A 4 13.50 2.56 -1.36
C THR A 4 14.11 3.47 -2.42
N VAL A 5 14.47 2.90 -3.58
CA VAL A 5 15.01 3.67 -4.72
C VAL A 5 14.01 4.69 -5.23
N LEU A 6 12.74 4.30 -5.42
CA LEU A 6 11.68 5.19 -5.87
C LEU A 6 11.50 6.37 -4.89
N LEU A 7 11.51 6.08 -3.59
CA LEU A 7 11.37 7.09 -2.54
C LEU A 7 12.56 8.05 -2.52
N VAL A 8 13.78 7.53 -2.45
CA VAL A 8 14.99 8.36 -2.32
C VAL A 8 15.18 9.26 -3.53
N VAL A 9 15.08 8.71 -4.74
CA VAL A 9 15.23 9.49 -5.97
C VAL A 9 14.08 10.47 -6.14
N GLY A 10 12.84 10.05 -5.88
CA GLY A 10 11.69 10.92 -5.97
C GLY A 10 11.75 12.10 -5.00
N LEU A 11 12.03 11.85 -3.73
CA LEU A 11 12.13 12.89 -2.71
C LEU A 11 13.31 13.84 -2.96
N SER A 12 14.50 13.31 -3.30
CA SER A 12 15.65 14.15 -3.63
C SER A 12 15.41 15.01 -4.88
N GLY A 13 14.69 14.50 -5.87
CA GLY A 13 14.28 15.28 -7.04
C GLY A 13 13.28 16.38 -6.71
N LEU A 14 12.37 16.15 -5.76
CA LEU A 14 11.46 17.19 -5.26
C LEU A 14 12.23 18.29 -4.53
N LEU A 15 13.23 17.93 -3.71
CA LEU A 15 14.11 18.90 -3.07
C LEU A 15 14.88 19.73 -4.09
N LEU A 16 15.43 19.07 -5.13
CA LEU A 16 16.10 19.74 -6.23
C LEU A 16 15.16 20.72 -6.94
N TRP A 17 13.93 20.30 -7.19
CA TRP A 17 12.91 21.15 -7.80
C TRP A 17 12.56 22.36 -6.92
N CYS A 18 12.37 22.19 -5.62
CA CYS A 18 12.12 23.28 -4.68
C CYS A 18 13.28 24.27 -4.66
N TRP A 19 14.53 23.77 -4.71
CA TRP A 19 15.73 24.62 -4.71
C TRP A 19 15.90 25.42 -6.00
N GLN A 20 15.57 24.80 -7.15
CA GLN A 20 15.70 25.46 -8.46
C GLN A 20 14.55 26.44 -8.77
N ARG A 21 13.45 26.35 -8.05
CA ARG A 21 12.27 27.20 -8.29
C ARG A 21 12.50 28.63 -7.84
N ARG A 22 12.78 29.50 -8.79
CA ARG A 22 12.78 30.95 -8.53
C ARG A 22 11.40 31.61 -8.70
N GLN A 23 10.55 31.12 -9.62
CA GLN A 23 9.14 31.55 -9.75
C GLN A 23 8.32 30.44 -10.44
N PRO A 24 7.19 29.97 -9.85
CA PRO A 24 6.27 29.06 -10.52
C PRO A 24 5.41 29.82 -11.54
N SER A 25 5.14 29.19 -12.70
CA SER A 25 4.02 29.62 -13.52
C SER A 25 2.71 29.46 -12.73
N THR A 26 1.73 30.31 -12.98
CA THR A 26 0.44 30.29 -12.24
C THR A 26 -0.28 28.95 -12.36
N ASP A 27 -0.24 28.32 -13.52
CA ASP A 27 -0.90 27.03 -13.80
C ASP A 27 -0.24 25.86 -13.06
N ASP A 28 1.09 25.82 -13.03
CA ASP A 28 1.83 24.84 -12.24
C ASP A 28 1.54 24.97 -10.73
N ALA A 29 1.45 26.19 -10.22
CA ALA A 29 1.19 26.43 -8.80
C ALA A 29 -0.18 25.89 -8.36
N TRP A 30 -1.19 25.97 -9.21
CA TRP A 30 -2.56 25.50 -8.94
C TRP A 30 -2.59 23.98 -8.80
N SER A 31 -1.99 23.26 -9.74
CA SER A 31 -1.91 21.79 -9.72
C SER A 31 -1.21 21.26 -8.47
N TRP A 32 -0.12 21.95 -8.02
CA TRP A 32 0.61 21.56 -6.81
C TRP A 32 -0.18 21.83 -5.52
N ARG A 33 -0.92 22.91 -5.47
CA ARG A 33 -1.79 23.21 -4.32
C ARG A 33 -2.86 22.14 -4.15
N TRP A 34 -3.47 21.70 -5.24
CA TRP A 34 -4.46 20.62 -5.23
C TRP A 34 -3.86 19.29 -4.76
N LEU A 35 -2.69 18.95 -5.24
CA LEU A 35 -2.02 17.71 -4.85
C LEU A 35 -1.63 17.73 -3.36
N LEU A 36 -1.10 18.84 -2.87
CA LEU A 36 -0.77 19.02 -1.45
C LEU A 36 -2.03 19.01 -0.58
N LEU A 37 -3.10 19.68 -1.01
CA LEU A 37 -4.39 19.69 -0.31
C LEU A 37 -4.94 18.27 -0.18
N ASN A 38 -4.87 17.48 -1.26
CA ASN A 38 -5.31 16.07 -1.26
C ASN A 38 -4.49 15.24 -0.27
N LEU A 39 -3.17 15.41 -0.24
CA LEU A 39 -2.30 14.71 0.71
C LEU A 39 -2.59 15.08 2.16
N VAL A 40 -2.74 16.38 2.44
CA VAL A 40 -3.06 16.88 3.80
C VAL A 40 -4.44 16.38 4.23
N ALA A 41 -5.45 16.50 3.37
CA ALA A 41 -6.80 16.02 3.65
C ALA A 41 -6.81 14.52 3.93
N ALA A 42 -6.14 13.73 3.10
CA ALA A 42 -6.04 12.30 3.27
C ALA A 42 -5.26 11.92 4.56
N TRP A 43 -4.18 12.65 4.88
CA TRP A 43 -3.46 12.45 6.14
C TRP A 43 -4.32 12.76 7.36
N VAL A 44 -5.07 13.86 7.33
CA VAL A 44 -6.00 14.25 8.40
C VAL A 44 -7.08 13.18 8.57
N ILE A 45 -7.72 12.74 7.48
CA ILE A 45 -8.77 11.72 7.53
C ILE A 45 -8.23 10.40 8.10
N THR A 46 -7.05 9.96 7.65
CA THR A 46 -6.44 8.72 8.15
C THR A 46 -6.02 8.82 9.61
N THR A 47 -5.58 10.00 10.05
CA THR A 47 -5.17 10.23 11.45
C THR A 47 -6.37 10.27 12.40
N LEU A 48 -7.48 10.89 11.97
CA LEU A 48 -8.70 10.99 12.76
C LEU A 48 -9.54 9.72 12.75
N SER A 49 -9.32 8.83 11.79
CA SER A 49 -10.07 7.57 11.73
C SER A 49 -9.69 6.64 12.89
N PRO A 50 -10.66 6.14 13.66
CA PRO A 50 -10.42 5.16 14.70
C PRO A 50 -9.95 3.81 14.13
N ASN A 51 -10.29 3.51 12.90
CA ASN A 51 -9.91 2.30 12.18
C ASN A 51 -8.59 2.53 11.39
N LYS A 52 -7.48 2.07 11.93
CA LYS A 52 -6.14 2.23 11.33
C LYS A 52 -5.72 1.00 10.50
N GLY A 53 -6.52 0.63 9.51
CA GLY A 53 -6.16 -0.45 8.59
C GLY A 53 -5.40 0.07 7.35
N ASP A 54 -4.54 -0.76 6.77
CA ASP A 54 -3.75 -0.44 5.57
C ASP A 54 -4.61 0.08 4.39
N ARG A 55 -5.90 -0.25 4.37
CA ARG A 55 -6.86 0.19 3.35
C ARG A 55 -7.07 1.69 3.30
N TYR A 56 -6.89 2.39 4.42
CA TYR A 56 -7.13 3.84 4.50
C TYR A 56 -6.01 4.67 3.88
N ILE A 57 -4.84 4.07 3.65
CA ILE A 57 -3.71 4.71 2.98
C ILE A 57 -3.86 4.61 1.45
N THR A 58 -4.65 3.66 0.95
CA THR A 58 -4.81 3.38 -0.49
C THR A 58 -5.19 4.62 -1.31
N PRO A 59 -6.15 5.49 -0.90
CA PRO A 59 -6.50 6.68 -1.66
C PRO A 59 -5.38 7.71 -1.78
N VAL A 60 -4.40 7.68 -0.87
CA VAL A 60 -3.25 8.62 -0.84
C VAL A 60 -2.14 8.18 -1.78
N ILE A 61 -2.05 6.89 -2.07
CA ILE A 61 -0.97 6.30 -2.89
C ILE A 61 -0.84 6.98 -4.26
N PRO A 62 -1.90 7.23 -5.03
CA PRO A 62 -1.78 7.91 -6.32
C PRO A 62 -1.15 9.29 -6.21
N SER A 63 -1.53 10.07 -5.19
CA SER A 63 -0.96 11.41 -4.97
C SER A 63 0.52 11.35 -4.60
N ILE A 64 0.92 10.39 -3.77
CA ILE A 64 2.34 10.14 -3.44
C ILE A 64 3.11 9.74 -4.70
N LEU A 65 2.57 8.83 -5.51
CA LEU A 65 3.22 8.39 -6.75
C LEU A 65 3.41 9.54 -7.73
N LEU A 66 2.42 10.44 -7.88
CA LEU A 66 2.54 11.63 -8.73
C LEU A 66 3.64 12.58 -8.23
N LEU A 67 3.76 12.79 -6.92
CA LEU A 67 4.84 13.57 -6.34
C LEU A 67 6.21 12.94 -6.63
N LEU A 68 6.35 11.64 -6.39
CA LEU A 68 7.59 10.93 -6.65
C LEU A 68 7.95 10.95 -8.15
N ALA A 69 6.96 10.75 -9.03
CA ALA A 69 7.16 10.85 -10.48
C ALA A 69 7.64 12.25 -10.90
N ARG A 70 7.12 13.30 -10.26
CA ARG A 70 7.62 14.67 -10.49
C ARG A 70 9.08 14.83 -10.06
N GLY A 71 9.46 14.25 -8.94
CA GLY A 71 10.86 14.25 -8.49
C GLY A 71 11.79 13.54 -9.49
N TRP A 72 11.38 12.39 -9.98
CA TRP A 72 12.10 11.66 -11.04
C TRP A 72 12.21 12.48 -12.32
N TRP A 73 11.12 13.11 -12.73
CA TRP A 73 11.10 14.02 -13.88
C TRP A 73 12.10 15.18 -13.74
N GLN A 74 12.22 15.75 -12.55
CA GLN A 74 13.16 16.83 -12.27
C GLN A 74 14.62 16.39 -12.44
N TRP A 75 14.96 15.20 -11.95
CA TRP A 75 16.26 14.59 -12.20
C TRP A 75 16.52 14.37 -13.69
N GLY A 76 15.51 13.89 -14.42
CA GLY A 76 15.59 13.73 -15.87
C GLY A 76 15.91 15.03 -16.60
N HIS A 77 15.24 16.12 -16.25
CA HIS A 77 15.50 17.45 -16.81
C HIS A 77 16.90 17.97 -16.48
N TRP A 78 17.31 17.84 -15.22
CA TRP A 78 18.64 18.26 -14.79
C TRP A 78 19.74 17.45 -15.48
N LEU A 79 19.55 16.16 -15.60
CA LEU A 79 20.49 15.26 -16.25
C LEU A 79 20.56 15.53 -17.76
N LYS A 80 19.41 15.75 -18.41
CA LYS A 80 19.35 16.09 -19.85
C LYS A 80 20.13 17.35 -20.20
N ALA A 81 20.17 18.33 -19.29
CA ALA A 81 20.94 19.55 -19.49
C ALA A 81 22.45 19.34 -19.37
N LYS A 82 22.91 18.32 -18.61
CA LYS A 82 24.34 18.06 -18.37
C LYS A 82 24.89 16.88 -19.17
N ARG A 83 24.11 15.82 -19.30
CA ARG A 83 24.50 14.53 -19.92
C ARG A 83 23.28 13.88 -20.58
N PRO A 84 22.88 14.34 -21.77
CA PRO A 84 21.68 13.85 -22.47
C PRO A 84 21.76 12.35 -22.81
N ASP A 85 22.95 11.82 -23.05
CA ASP A 85 23.28 10.43 -23.34
C ASP A 85 22.92 9.46 -22.18
N LEU A 86 22.98 9.93 -20.94
CA LEU A 86 22.74 9.12 -19.75
C LEU A 86 21.29 9.09 -19.28
N VAL A 87 20.41 9.94 -19.81
CA VAL A 87 19.01 10.06 -19.35
C VAL A 87 18.27 8.73 -19.47
N TRP A 88 18.23 8.16 -20.65
CA TRP A 88 17.48 6.93 -20.91
C TRP A 88 18.07 5.71 -20.22
N PRO A 89 19.40 5.47 -20.24
CA PRO A 89 19.99 4.37 -19.48
C PRO A 89 19.73 4.43 -17.99
N LEU A 90 19.84 5.61 -17.36
CA LEU A 90 19.58 5.77 -15.93
C LEU A 90 18.11 5.62 -15.58
N PHE A 91 17.19 6.13 -16.40
CA PHE A 91 15.76 5.92 -16.22
C PHE A 91 15.40 4.42 -16.35
N GLY A 92 15.93 3.75 -17.36
CA GLY A 92 15.75 2.32 -17.56
C GLY A 92 16.30 1.50 -16.39
N ALA A 93 17.51 1.80 -15.93
CA ALA A 93 18.13 1.15 -14.78
C ALA A 93 17.30 1.37 -13.50
N GLY A 94 16.80 2.60 -13.30
CA GLY A 94 15.92 2.92 -12.17
C GLY A 94 14.61 2.14 -12.18
N LEU A 95 13.97 2.01 -13.34
CA LEU A 95 12.76 1.19 -13.50
C LEU A 95 13.05 -0.28 -13.21
N VAL A 96 14.12 -0.83 -13.79
CA VAL A 96 14.53 -2.22 -13.55
C VAL A 96 14.84 -2.45 -12.08
N ALA A 97 15.49 -1.52 -11.39
CA ALA A 97 15.79 -1.61 -9.96
C ALA A 97 14.54 -1.58 -9.08
N CYS A 98 13.43 -0.99 -9.54
CA CYS A 98 12.17 -0.97 -8.80
C CYS A 98 11.38 -2.29 -8.91
N LEU A 99 11.56 -3.05 -9.99
CA LEU A 99 10.81 -4.29 -10.24
C LEU A 99 11.09 -5.41 -9.21
N PRO A 100 12.35 -5.74 -8.87
CA PRO A 100 12.64 -6.83 -7.93
C PRO A 100 12.09 -6.58 -6.53
N ALA A 101 12.14 -5.33 -6.05
CA ALA A 101 11.67 -4.98 -4.72
C ALA A 101 10.17 -5.22 -4.52
N GLY A 102 9.36 -4.99 -5.55
CA GLY A 102 7.93 -5.30 -5.53
C GLY A 102 7.66 -6.80 -5.64
N TRP A 103 8.40 -7.48 -6.53
CA TRP A 103 8.19 -8.90 -6.84
C TRP A 103 8.59 -9.81 -5.68
N THR A 104 9.79 -9.66 -5.15
CA THR A 104 10.29 -10.47 -4.03
C THR A 104 9.42 -10.30 -2.78
N HIS A 105 8.95 -9.10 -2.51
CA HIS A 105 8.09 -8.83 -1.35
C HIS A 105 6.70 -9.46 -1.51
N GLN A 106 6.17 -9.48 -2.72
CA GLN A 106 4.90 -10.13 -3.01
C GLN A 106 5.02 -11.65 -2.88
N LEU A 107 6.06 -12.27 -3.45
CA LEU A 107 6.28 -13.71 -3.38
C LEU A 107 6.52 -14.16 -1.94
N GLN A 108 7.37 -13.49 -1.17
CA GLN A 108 7.61 -13.81 0.25
C GLN A 108 6.34 -13.70 1.10
N ARG A 109 5.44 -12.78 0.76
CA ARG A 109 4.15 -12.67 1.46
C ARG A 109 3.24 -13.87 1.24
N PHE A 110 3.31 -14.51 0.07
CA PHE A 110 2.51 -15.70 -0.22
C PHE A 110 3.13 -16.99 0.32
N GLU A 111 4.46 -17.12 0.33
CA GLU A 111 5.15 -18.34 0.72
C GLU A 111 5.32 -18.49 2.24
N ASN A 112 5.59 -17.41 2.96
CA ASN A 112 6.03 -17.46 4.36
C ASN A 112 4.98 -17.05 5.40
N ARG A 113 3.70 -16.95 5.04
CA ARG A 113 2.67 -16.78 6.07
C ARG A 113 2.42 -18.11 6.75
N PRO A 114 2.78 -18.27 8.03
CA PRO A 114 2.25 -19.38 8.81
C PRO A 114 0.73 -19.29 8.71
N ARG A 115 0.09 -20.35 8.26
CA ARG A 115 -1.37 -20.44 8.30
C ARG A 115 -1.76 -20.25 9.76
N GLY A 116 -2.41 -19.13 10.05
CA GLY A 116 -2.82 -18.81 11.41
C GLY A 116 -3.72 -19.92 11.98
N PRO A 117 -3.95 -19.97 13.28
CA PRO A 117 -4.73 -20.99 13.94
C PRO A 117 -6.22 -20.99 13.55
N VAL A 118 -6.61 -20.23 12.54
CA VAL A 118 -8.01 -20.03 12.12
C VAL A 118 -8.70 -21.34 11.79
N GLU A 119 -8.03 -22.22 11.07
CA GLU A 119 -8.59 -23.52 10.70
C GLU A 119 -8.81 -24.42 11.94
N ALA A 120 -7.86 -24.43 12.87
CA ALA A 120 -7.97 -25.16 14.13
C ALA A 120 -9.09 -24.61 15.01
N LEU A 121 -9.21 -23.28 15.09
CA LEU A 121 -10.29 -22.61 15.82
C LEU A 121 -11.66 -22.92 15.24
N VAL A 122 -11.81 -22.91 13.92
CA VAL A 122 -13.06 -23.24 13.23
C VAL A 122 -13.45 -24.69 13.47
N LYS A 123 -12.50 -25.63 13.41
CA LYS A 123 -12.74 -27.04 13.73
C LYS A 123 -13.14 -27.24 15.18
N ALA A 124 -12.46 -26.56 16.11
CA ALA A 124 -12.78 -26.62 17.54
C ALA A 124 -14.17 -26.06 17.87
N ALA A 125 -14.63 -25.07 17.08
CA ALA A 125 -15.97 -24.50 17.23
C ALA A 125 -17.10 -25.36 16.62
N GLY A 126 -16.82 -26.59 16.25
CA GLY A 126 -17.84 -27.50 15.66
C GLY A 126 -17.98 -27.42 14.14
N GLY A 127 -17.03 -26.78 13.47
CA GLY A 127 -17.03 -26.60 12.00
C GLY A 127 -16.80 -27.88 11.17
N GLY A 128 -16.73 -29.05 11.79
CA GLY A 128 -16.52 -30.33 11.09
C GLY A 128 -17.71 -31.27 11.11
N ASP A 129 -18.74 -30.99 11.91
CA ASP A 129 -19.90 -31.83 12.04
C ASP A 129 -21.14 -31.14 11.48
N PRO A 130 -21.72 -31.66 10.36
CA PRO A 130 -22.95 -31.08 9.77
C PRO A 130 -24.18 -31.13 10.67
N SER A 131 -24.17 -31.96 11.70
CA SER A 131 -25.28 -32.11 12.68
C SER A 131 -25.20 -31.08 13.82
N SER A 132 -24.05 -30.41 13.98
CA SER A 132 -23.87 -29.39 15.03
C SER A 132 -24.64 -28.11 14.70
N PRO A 133 -25.21 -27.44 15.71
CA PRO A 133 -25.86 -26.14 15.48
C PRO A 133 -24.85 -25.09 14.96
N PRO A 134 -25.30 -24.15 14.13
CA PRO A 134 -24.40 -23.09 13.58
C PRO A 134 -23.72 -22.31 14.69
N ALA A 135 -22.39 -22.27 14.67
CA ALA A 135 -21.59 -21.54 15.63
C ALA A 135 -21.20 -20.15 15.07
N THR A 136 -21.30 -19.12 15.89
CA THR A 136 -20.81 -17.77 15.57
C THR A 136 -19.55 -17.49 16.36
N LEU A 137 -18.43 -17.28 15.65
CA LEU A 137 -17.19 -16.85 16.26
C LEU A 137 -17.06 -15.32 16.18
N ILE A 138 -16.98 -14.69 17.35
CA ILE A 138 -16.73 -13.25 17.46
C ILE A 138 -15.22 -13.03 17.47
N VAL A 139 -14.72 -12.24 16.52
CA VAL A 139 -13.29 -11.96 16.37
C VAL A 139 -12.97 -10.57 16.89
N VAL A 140 -12.24 -10.52 18.01
CA VAL A 140 -11.79 -9.29 18.67
C VAL A 140 -10.38 -9.49 19.25
N PRO A 141 -9.40 -8.66 18.89
CA PRO A 141 -9.38 -7.73 17.76
C PRO A 141 -9.23 -8.43 16.42
N SER A 142 -9.71 -7.79 15.35
CA SER A 142 -9.52 -8.29 14.00
C SER A 142 -8.07 -8.05 13.54
N THR A 143 -7.38 -9.12 13.15
CA THR A 143 -6.02 -9.07 12.59
C THR A 143 -6.03 -9.47 11.10
N SER A 144 -4.89 -9.31 10.40
CA SER A 144 -4.77 -9.76 9.01
C SER A 144 -5.02 -11.26 8.85
N ASP A 145 -4.63 -12.05 9.84
CA ASP A 145 -4.68 -13.51 9.79
C ASP A 145 -5.93 -14.07 10.48
N LEU A 146 -6.41 -13.41 11.51
CA LEU A 146 -7.62 -13.77 12.22
C LEU A 146 -8.65 -12.63 12.10
N ASN A 147 -9.59 -12.77 11.18
CA ASN A 147 -10.69 -11.83 10.95
C ASN A 147 -11.99 -12.57 10.59
N GLN A 148 -13.11 -11.85 10.63
CA GLN A 148 -14.42 -12.42 10.32
C GLN A 148 -14.50 -13.10 8.95
N HIS A 149 -13.77 -12.59 7.96
CA HIS A 149 -13.78 -13.14 6.61
C HIS A 149 -13.04 -14.47 6.53
N ASN A 150 -11.87 -14.55 7.17
CA ASN A 150 -11.08 -15.79 7.22
C ASN A 150 -11.84 -16.87 8.01
N VAL A 151 -12.43 -16.53 9.15
CA VAL A 151 -13.28 -17.45 9.93
C VAL A 151 -14.44 -17.96 9.10
N SER A 152 -15.18 -17.08 8.44
CA SER A 152 -16.31 -17.46 7.57
C SER A 152 -15.89 -18.27 6.35
N PHE A 153 -14.69 -18.00 5.79
CA PHE A 153 -14.13 -18.77 4.68
C PHE A 153 -13.82 -20.21 5.10
N TYR A 154 -13.08 -20.38 6.18
CA TYR A 154 -12.76 -21.71 6.70
C TYR A 154 -13.99 -22.44 7.24
N GLY A 155 -14.94 -21.71 7.85
CA GLY A 155 -16.22 -22.25 8.26
C GLY A 155 -16.98 -22.89 7.10
N ARG A 156 -17.11 -22.21 5.97
CA ARG A 156 -17.72 -22.74 4.75
C ARG A 156 -16.96 -23.94 4.17
N ARG A 157 -15.63 -23.91 4.25
CA ARG A 157 -14.79 -25.00 3.76
C ARG A 157 -14.94 -26.28 4.59
N HIS A 158 -15.25 -26.16 5.87
CA HIS A 158 -15.38 -27.26 6.82
C HIS A 158 -16.84 -27.54 7.22
N GLY A 159 -17.77 -27.45 6.31
CA GLY A 159 -19.18 -27.86 6.53
C GLY A 159 -20.19 -26.72 6.66
N GLY A 160 -19.75 -25.45 6.62
CA GLY A 160 -20.66 -24.29 6.55
C GLY A 160 -21.29 -23.87 7.87
N GLN A 161 -20.95 -24.53 8.98
CA GLN A 161 -21.60 -24.34 10.28
C GLN A 161 -20.97 -23.19 11.11
N THR A 162 -19.84 -22.63 10.70
CA THR A 162 -19.17 -21.58 11.47
C THR A 162 -19.11 -20.27 10.69
N VAL A 163 -19.59 -19.20 11.29
CA VAL A 163 -19.60 -17.84 10.73
C VAL A 163 -18.82 -16.90 11.63
N GLY A 164 -17.87 -16.15 11.04
CA GLY A 164 -17.13 -15.10 11.75
C GLY A 164 -17.93 -13.80 11.78
N ARG A 165 -17.99 -13.17 12.95
CA ARG A 165 -18.51 -11.81 13.12
C ARG A 165 -17.48 -10.94 13.84
N GLN A 166 -17.51 -9.66 13.57
CA GLN A 166 -16.76 -8.65 14.28
C GLN A 166 -17.74 -7.79 15.07
N LEU A 167 -17.37 -7.45 16.30
CA LEU A 167 -18.12 -6.50 17.12
C LEU A 167 -17.86 -5.06 16.64
#